data_3d01cd941ecf0c551bd3b0b4e2d1fff1
#
_entry.id   3d01cd941ecf0c551bd3b0b4e2d1fff1
#
_cell.length_a   1.000
_cell.length_b   1.000
_cell.length_c   1.000
_cell.angle_alpha   90.00
_cell.angle_beta   90.00
_cell.angle_gamma   90.00
#
_symmetry.space_group_name_H-M   'P 1'
#
loop_
_entity.id
_entity.type
_entity.pdbx_description
1 polymer ?
#
loop_
_entity_poly.entity_id
_entity_poly.type
_entity_poly.pdbx_seq_one_letter_code
_entity_poly.pdbx_strand_id
1 'polypeptide(L)'
;MTYCGIEYSLKNRPALDGDFLPFAPWRQAYLAQAAHPIRIAIERQDGQTAVFDTRLRGGAYRQADLRFLERTVKLLLWSVGGWRVCLCGCDELADELRRVYRPGGQRAFDVDFMETVFERPFRLEAVAEQDFPAASSRPRKLGGHLNGCRIGLPAAPTARSPPSSTARRCIPRR
;
A
#
# COMPACT_ATOMS: atom_id res chain seq x y z
N MET A 1 -25.70 4.53 1.26
CA MET A 1 -25.12 3.69 2.35
C MET A 1 -24.31 4.59 3.25
N THR A 2 -24.27 4.29 4.56
CA THR A 2 -23.49 5.07 5.52
C THR A 2 -22.51 4.14 6.24
N TYR A 3 -21.23 4.55 6.33
CA TYR A 3 -20.21 3.82 7.07
C TYR A 3 -19.26 4.80 7.77
N CYS A 4 -19.04 4.61 9.07
CA CYS A 4 -18.28 5.55 9.93
C CYS A 4 -18.76 7.01 9.77
N GLY A 5 -20.07 7.25 9.67
CA GLY A 5 -20.65 8.58 9.49
C GLY A 5 -20.46 9.21 8.10
N ILE A 6 -19.91 8.46 7.12
CA ILE A 6 -19.74 8.91 5.75
C ILE A 6 -20.81 8.28 4.86
N GLU A 7 -21.60 9.13 4.21
CA GLU A 7 -22.56 8.68 3.19
C GLU A 7 -21.84 8.51 1.85
N TYR A 8 -22.13 7.40 1.17
CA TYR A 8 -21.61 7.11 -0.16
C TYR A 8 -22.60 6.27 -0.97
N SER A 9 -22.48 6.30 -2.29
CA SER A 9 -23.32 5.54 -3.19
C SER A 9 -22.52 4.48 -3.94
N LEU A 10 -23.15 3.34 -4.20
CA LEU A 10 -22.61 2.28 -5.04
C LEU A 10 -23.40 2.20 -6.33
N LYS A 11 -22.69 2.18 -7.46
CA LYS A 11 -23.30 1.93 -8.76
C LYS A 11 -23.85 0.51 -8.85
N ASN A 12 -23.10 -0.45 -8.34
CA ASN A 12 -23.49 -1.86 -8.26
C ASN A 12 -23.30 -2.35 -6.83
N ARG A 13 -24.34 -2.94 -6.25
CA ARG A 13 -24.25 -3.57 -4.93
C ARG A 13 -23.71 -4.98 -5.07
N PRO A 14 -22.81 -5.43 -4.19
CA PRO A 14 -22.38 -6.83 -4.14
C PRO A 14 -23.59 -7.72 -3.83
N ALA A 15 -23.88 -8.67 -4.73
CA ALA A 15 -25.03 -9.56 -4.55
C ALA A 15 -24.71 -10.72 -3.60
N LEU A 16 -23.45 -11.17 -3.56
CA LEU A 16 -23.01 -12.32 -2.74
C LEU A 16 -22.57 -11.95 -1.33
N ASP A 17 -22.19 -10.70 -1.10
CA ASP A 17 -21.76 -10.19 0.20
C ASP A 17 -22.32 -8.78 0.38
N GLY A 18 -23.49 -8.71 1.02
CA GLY A 18 -24.21 -7.46 1.26
C GLY A 18 -23.48 -6.49 2.20
N ASP A 19 -22.58 -7.02 3.03
CA ASP A 19 -21.77 -6.27 3.98
C ASP A 19 -20.43 -5.81 3.41
N PHE A 20 -20.10 -6.27 2.20
CA PHE A 20 -18.87 -5.85 1.54
C PHE A 20 -18.86 -4.34 1.29
N LEU A 21 -17.83 -3.70 1.84
CA LEU A 21 -17.62 -2.26 1.72
C LEU A 21 -16.53 -1.96 0.68
N PRO A 22 -16.88 -1.57 -0.55
CA PRO A 22 -15.90 -1.12 -1.54
C PRO A 22 -15.22 0.15 -1.05
N PHE A 23 -13.90 0.09 -0.86
CA PHE A 23 -13.14 1.21 -0.28
C PHE A 23 -13.11 2.44 -1.21
N ALA A 24 -13.04 2.27 -2.52
CA ALA A 24 -12.88 3.37 -3.46
C ALA A 24 -14.03 4.39 -3.44
N PRO A 25 -15.31 4.03 -3.56
CA PRO A 25 -16.41 5.00 -3.47
C PRO A 25 -16.54 5.63 -2.08
N TRP A 26 -16.33 4.85 -1.01
CA TRP A 26 -16.32 5.40 0.35
C TRP A 26 -15.17 6.39 0.53
N ARG A 27 -13.95 6.05 0.08
CA ARG A 27 -12.78 6.94 0.10
C ARG A 27 -13.04 8.24 -0.66
N GLN A 28 -13.68 8.18 -1.81
CA GLN A 28 -14.02 9.38 -2.60
C GLN A 28 -14.95 10.31 -1.82
N ALA A 29 -16.02 9.77 -1.23
CA ALA A 29 -16.95 10.54 -0.41
C ALA A 29 -16.28 11.12 0.85
N TYR A 30 -15.42 10.33 1.51
CA TYR A 30 -14.62 10.77 2.64
C TYR A 30 -13.71 11.96 2.28
N LEU A 31 -12.94 11.85 1.20
CA LEU A 31 -11.98 12.88 0.78
C LEU A 31 -12.65 14.17 0.28
N ALA A 32 -13.88 14.11 -0.21
CA ALA A 32 -14.62 15.28 -0.64
C ALA A 32 -14.84 16.31 0.49
N GLN A 33 -14.76 15.88 1.74
CA GLN A 33 -14.95 16.73 2.91
C GLN A 33 -13.73 16.73 3.86
N ALA A 34 -12.61 16.13 3.45
CA ALA A 34 -11.38 16.09 4.23
C ALA A 34 -10.58 17.38 3.99
N ALA A 35 -10.20 18.06 5.07
CA ALA A 35 -9.53 19.37 5.02
C ALA A 35 -8.16 19.39 5.71
N HIS A 36 -7.89 18.49 6.66
CA HIS A 36 -6.65 18.48 7.45
C HIS A 36 -5.53 17.74 6.70
N PRO A 37 -4.51 18.43 6.18
CA PRO A 37 -3.44 17.80 5.41
C PRO A 37 -2.61 16.88 6.31
N ILE A 38 -2.27 15.72 5.79
CA ILE A 38 -1.33 14.77 6.38
C ILE A 38 -0.41 14.20 5.30
N ARG A 39 0.74 13.68 5.74
CA ARG A 39 1.71 13.03 4.86
C ARG A 39 2.01 11.62 5.35
N ILE A 40 2.17 10.72 4.41
CA ILE A 40 2.53 9.32 4.66
C ILE A 40 3.78 9.02 3.84
N ALA A 41 4.84 8.56 4.50
CA ALA A 41 6.02 8.06 3.81
C ALA A 41 6.18 6.56 4.05
N ILE A 42 6.57 5.84 3.02
CA ILE A 42 6.89 4.42 3.07
C ILE A 42 8.36 4.25 2.70
N GLU A 43 9.18 3.84 3.67
CA GLU A 43 10.58 3.52 3.42
C GLU A 43 10.73 2.06 2.98
N ARG A 44 11.59 1.89 1.97
CA ARG A 44 11.90 0.62 1.30
C ARG A 44 13.39 0.30 1.46
N GLN A 45 13.86 -0.66 0.70
CA GLN A 45 15.29 -0.99 0.62
C GLN A 45 16.09 0.15 -0.02
N ASP A 46 17.39 0.20 0.26
CA ASP A 46 18.37 1.12 -0.33
C ASP A 46 18.04 2.61 -0.12
N GLY A 47 17.33 2.95 0.96
CA GLY A 47 16.92 4.32 1.27
C GLY A 47 15.89 4.91 0.30
N GLN A 48 15.20 4.07 -0.47
CA GLN A 48 14.10 4.52 -1.30
C GLN A 48 12.88 4.82 -0.43
N THR A 49 12.24 5.94 -0.69
CA THR A 49 11.08 6.41 0.05
C THR A 49 10.00 6.90 -0.89
N ALA A 50 8.81 6.36 -0.75
CA ALA A 50 7.62 6.86 -1.43
C ALA A 50 6.83 7.75 -0.49
N VAL A 51 6.44 8.94 -0.95
CA VAL A 51 5.68 9.94 -0.18
C VAL A 51 4.31 10.12 -0.80
N PHE A 52 3.29 10.20 0.07
CA PHE A 52 1.88 10.37 -0.31
C PHE A 52 1.25 11.46 0.55
N ASP A 53 0.73 12.47 -0.09
CA ASP A 53 -0.02 13.53 0.55
C ASP A 53 -1.51 13.22 0.50
N THR A 54 -2.20 13.40 1.61
CA THR A 54 -3.64 13.19 1.71
C THR A 54 -4.24 14.09 2.78
N ARG A 55 -5.51 13.89 3.13
CA ARG A 55 -6.20 14.72 4.11
C ARG A 55 -7.09 13.87 5.01
N LEU A 56 -7.24 14.32 6.26
CA LEU A 56 -8.21 13.81 7.21
C LEU A 56 -9.38 14.77 7.38
N ARG A 57 -10.50 14.27 7.90
CA ARG A 57 -11.63 15.12 8.26
C ARG A 57 -11.47 15.79 9.60
N GLY A 58 -10.91 15.06 10.59
CA GLY A 58 -10.72 15.55 11.95
C GLY A 58 -12.02 15.64 12.79
N GLY A 59 -11.89 16.16 13.99
CA GLY A 59 -13.02 16.40 14.91
C GLY A 59 -13.81 15.14 15.22
N ALA A 60 -15.14 15.20 15.02
CA ALA A 60 -16.06 14.10 15.30
C ALA A 60 -15.87 12.86 14.40
N TYR A 61 -15.04 12.94 13.37
CA TYR A 61 -14.83 11.87 12.39
C TYR A 61 -13.66 10.95 12.70
N ARG A 62 -13.15 10.94 13.93
CA ARG A 62 -12.00 10.13 14.36
C ARG A 62 -12.07 8.67 13.90
N GLN A 63 -13.23 8.03 13.99
CA GLN A 63 -13.38 6.64 13.54
C GLN A 63 -13.24 6.49 12.03
N ALA A 64 -13.78 7.45 11.26
CA ALA A 64 -13.63 7.48 9.81
C ALA A 64 -12.17 7.74 9.42
N ASP A 65 -11.49 8.65 10.13
CA ASP A 65 -10.08 8.98 9.91
C ASP A 65 -9.18 7.77 10.17
N LEU A 66 -9.39 7.06 11.28
CA LEU A 66 -8.66 5.84 11.59
C LEU A 66 -8.89 4.76 10.52
N ARG A 67 -10.14 4.57 10.10
CA ARG A 67 -10.47 3.62 9.04
C ARG A 67 -9.85 3.99 7.70
N PHE A 68 -9.88 5.27 7.36
CA PHE A 68 -9.24 5.78 6.15
C PHE A 68 -7.74 5.54 6.15
N LEU A 69 -7.06 5.88 7.25
CA LEU A 69 -5.62 5.68 7.40
C LEU A 69 -5.25 4.19 7.36
N GLU A 70 -5.95 3.35 8.10
CA GLU A 70 -5.72 1.91 8.15
C GLU A 70 -5.79 1.30 6.74
N ARG A 71 -6.84 1.62 5.98
CA ARG A 71 -7.01 1.11 4.62
C ARG A 71 -6.03 1.71 3.63
N THR A 72 -5.66 2.98 3.81
CA THR A 72 -4.69 3.67 2.96
C THR A 72 -3.29 3.10 3.18
N VAL A 73 -2.87 2.93 4.43
CA VAL A 73 -1.57 2.30 4.76
C VAL A 73 -1.52 0.88 4.19
N LYS A 74 -2.58 0.08 4.36
CA LYS A 74 -2.64 -1.26 3.74
C LYS A 74 -2.46 -1.19 2.23
N LEU A 75 -3.22 -0.32 1.56
CA LEU A 75 -3.12 -0.15 0.10
C LEU A 75 -1.70 0.21 -0.32
N LEU A 76 -1.05 1.13 0.39
CA LEU A 76 0.31 1.57 0.09
C LEU A 76 1.33 0.45 0.33
N LEU A 77 1.24 -0.28 1.43
CA LEU A 77 2.11 -1.43 1.70
C LEU A 77 2.02 -2.50 0.62
N TRP A 78 0.81 -2.78 0.10
CA TRP A 78 0.62 -3.80 -0.94
C TRP A 78 0.89 -3.31 -2.37
N SER A 79 0.93 -2.00 -2.61
CA SER A 79 1.23 -1.43 -3.93
C SER A 79 2.69 -1.00 -4.08
N VAL A 80 3.28 -0.48 -3.03
CA VAL A 80 4.65 0.06 -3.03
C VAL A 80 5.62 -0.86 -2.29
N GLY A 81 5.17 -1.47 -1.20
CA GLY A 81 5.98 -2.24 -0.27
C GLY A 81 6.86 -1.36 0.62
N GLY A 82 7.20 -1.85 1.80
CA GLY A 82 8.11 -1.15 2.70
C GLY A 82 8.07 -1.70 4.12
N TRP A 83 9.08 -1.39 4.89
CA TRP A 83 9.28 -1.85 6.26
C TRP A 83 9.04 -0.76 7.31
N ARG A 84 9.04 0.52 6.88
CA ARG A 84 8.79 1.66 7.79
C ARG A 84 7.75 2.59 7.19
N VAL A 85 6.74 2.91 8.00
CA VAL A 85 5.67 3.87 7.68
C VAL A 85 5.82 5.07 8.59
N CYS A 86 6.06 6.25 8.02
CA CYS A 86 6.11 7.51 8.74
C CYS A 86 4.83 8.30 8.49
N LEU A 87 4.20 8.76 9.55
CA LEU A 87 2.98 9.57 9.53
C LEU A 87 3.31 10.98 10.05
N CYS A 88 2.88 12.00 9.34
CA CYS A 88 3.02 13.39 9.77
C CYS A 88 1.67 14.11 9.72
N GLY A 89 1.36 14.88 10.76
CA GLY A 89 0.10 15.62 10.89
C GLY A 89 -1.08 14.81 11.42
N CYS A 90 -0.84 13.61 12.00
CA CYS A 90 -1.89 12.77 12.59
C CYS A 90 -1.41 11.94 13.79
N ASP A 91 -0.63 12.54 14.67
CA ASP A 91 0.03 11.88 15.81
C ASP A 91 -0.96 11.16 16.72
N GLU A 92 -2.12 11.76 16.96
CA GLU A 92 -3.19 11.17 17.78
C GLU A 92 -3.72 9.83 17.27
N LEU A 93 -3.62 9.57 15.96
CA LEU A 93 -4.07 8.33 15.33
C LEU A 93 -2.93 7.31 15.18
N ALA A 94 -1.69 7.74 15.25
CA ALA A 94 -0.54 6.88 15.06
C ALA A 94 -0.46 5.76 16.10
N ASP A 95 -0.81 6.05 17.36
CA ASP A 95 -0.84 5.04 18.43
C ASP A 95 -1.91 3.97 18.20
N GLU A 96 -3.07 4.36 17.71
CA GLU A 96 -4.12 3.40 17.36
C GLU A 96 -3.71 2.56 16.17
N LEU A 97 -3.09 3.16 15.15
CA LEU A 97 -2.57 2.42 14.01
C LEU A 97 -1.45 1.45 14.40
N ARG A 98 -0.55 1.81 15.33
CA ARG A 98 0.46 0.89 15.85
C ARG A 98 -0.16 -0.33 16.52
N ARG A 99 -1.30 -0.19 17.21
CA ARG A 99 -2.03 -1.34 17.77
C ARG A 99 -2.62 -2.24 16.70
N VAL A 100 -3.02 -1.67 15.56
CA VAL A 100 -3.53 -2.40 14.40
C VAL A 100 -2.41 -3.12 13.67
N TYR A 101 -1.28 -2.41 13.41
CA TYR A 101 -0.10 -2.90 12.69
C TYR A 101 0.99 -3.37 13.66
N ARG A 102 0.73 -4.46 14.38
CA ARG A 102 1.69 -5.11 15.27
C ARG A 102 1.53 -6.62 15.21
N PRO A 103 2.51 -7.40 15.69
CA PRO A 103 2.33 -8.82 15.92
C PRO A 103 1.10 -9.09 16.80
N GLY A 104 0.21 -9.98 16.35
CA GLY A 104 -1.06 -10.26 17.01
C GLY A 104 -2.15 -9.18 16.86
N GLY A 105 -1.90 -8.09 16.16
CA GLY A 105 -2.88 -7.08 15.83
C GLY A 105 -3.76 -7.46 14.63
N GLN A 106 -4.73 -6.61 14.30
CA GLN A 106 -5.65 -6.86 13.19
C GLN A 106 -4.91 -7.02 11.83
N ARG A 107 -3.75 -6.39 11.69
CA ARG A 107 -2.91 -6.41 10.49
C ARG A 107 -1.60 -7.18 10.71
N ALA A 108 -1.59 -8.15 11.63
CA ALA A 108 -0.41 -8.96 11.92
C ALA A 108 0.17 -9.65 10.68
N PHE A 109 -0.70 -10.16 9.79
CA PHE A 109 -0.26 -10.76 8.53
C PHE A 109 0.48 -9.76 7.63
N ASP A 110 -0.03 -8.52 7.51
CA ASP A 110 0.61 -7.48 6.70
C ASP A 110 1.99 -7.11 7.28
N VAL A 111 2.13 -7.08 8.62
CA VAL A 111 3.39 -6.83 9.34
C VAL A 111 4.39 -7.94 9.07
N ASP A 112 4.03 -9.18 9.36
CA ASP A 112 4.88 -10.37 9.19
C ASP A 112 5.37 -10.51 7.73
N PHE A 113 4.46 -10.28 6.78
CA PHE A 113 4.79 -10.32 5.36
C PHE A 113 5.82 -9.26 4.98
N MET A 114 5.66 -8.00 5.44
CA MET A 114 6.60 -6.94 5.15
C MET A 114 7.95 -7.15 5.84
N GLU A 115 7.97 -7.64 7.09
CA GLU A 115 9.21 -8.01 7.78
C GLU A 115 9.98 -9.09 7.03
N THR A 116 9.28 -10.11 6.55
CA THR A 116 9.88 -11.20 5.77
C THR A 116 10.43 -10.71 4.43
N VAL A 117 9.67 -9.91 3.69
CA VAL A 117 10.07 -9.42 2.36
C VAL A 117 11.25 -8.45 2.43
N PHE A 118 11.26 -7.56 3.43
CA PHE A 118 12.28 -6.54 3.57
C PHE A 118 13.44 -6.94 4.50
N GLU A 119 13.34 -8.10 5.16
CA GLU A 119 14.34 -8.62 6.12
C GLU A 119 14.66 -7.58 7.22
N ARG A 120 13.64 -6.85 7.66
CA ARG A 120 13.73 -5.78 8.67
C ARG A 120 12.48 -5.74 9.52
N PRO A 121 12.60 -5.39 10.84
CA PRO A 121 11.44 -5.17 11.68
C PRO A 121 10.54 -4.07 11.13
N PHE A 122 9.24 -4.35 11.05
CA PHE A 122 8.25 -3.37 10.62
C PHE A 122 8.09 -2.24 11.65
N ARG A 123 7.99 -1.01 11.18
CA ARG A 123 7.80 0.17 12.02
C ARG A 123 6.70 1.06 11.47
N LEU A 124 5.83 1.54 12.36
CA LEU A 124 4.86 2.58 12.08
C LEU A 124 4.99 3.65 13.15
N GLU A 125 5.30 4.87 12.76
CA GLU A 125 5.62 5.94 13.70
C GLU A 125 5.10 7.30 13.23
N ALA A 126 4.73 8.16 14.19
CA ALA A 126 4.53 9.56 13.95
C ALA A 126 5.89 10.26 13.93
N VAL A 127 6.06 11.17 12.99
CA VAL A 127 7.28 12.00 12.85
C VAL A 127 6.90 13.46 12.68
N ALA A 128 7.71 14.35 13.26
CA ALA A 128 7.55 15.78 13.04
C ALA A 128 7.87 16.18 11.59
N GLU A 129 7.36 17.32 11.14
CA GLU A 129 7.55 17.78 9.75
C GLU A 129 9.03 17.91 9.37
N GLN A 130 9.88 18.37 10.29
CA GLN A 130 11.32 18.48 10.09
C GLN A 130 12.06 17.15 9.92
N ASP A 131 11.51 16.08 10.50
CA ASP A 131 12.09 14.74 10.48
C ASP A 131 11.42 13.84 9.42
N PHE A 132 10.46 14.39 8.68
CA PHE A 132 9.72 13.64 7.67
C PHE A 132 10.62 13.30 6.48
N PRO A 133 10.72 12.00 6.10
CA PRO A 133 11.65 11.58 5.06
C PRO A 133 11.25 12.14 3.69
N ALA A 134 12.25 12.63 2.95
CA ALA A 134 12.04 13.12 1.59
C ALA A 134 11.82 11.95 0.62
N ALA A 135 11.02 12.18 -0.42
CA ALA A 135 10.84 11.22 -1.49
C ALA A 135 12.18 10.88 -2.16
N SER A 136 12.49 9.61 -2.29
CA SER A 136 13.72 9.11 -2.92
C SER A 136 13.40 7.89 -3.78
N SER A 137 13.73 7.97 -5.07
CA SER A 137 13.59 6.86 -5.99
C SER A 137 14.86 6.71 -6.83
N ARG A 138 15.39 5.49 -6.89
CA ARG A 138 16.54 5.14 -7.71
C ARG A 138 16.14 4.00 -8.64
N PRO A 139 15.48 4.29 -9.77
CA PRO A 139 15.07 3.26 -10.70
C PRO A 139 16.31 2.56 -11.29
N ARG A 140 16.33 1.24 -11.20
CA ARG A 140 17.34 0.41 -11.86
C ARG A 140 16.68 -0.31 -13.03
N LYS A 141 17.33 -0.28 -14.18
CA LYS A 141 16.93 -1.17 -15.28
C LYS A 141 17.27 -2.61 -14.88
N LEU A 142 16.26 -3.38 -14.54
CA LEU A 142 16.40 -4.81 -14.29
C LEU A 142 16.07 -5.55 -15.59
N GLY A 143 17.00 -6.36 -16.07
CA GLY A 143 16.84 -7.09 -17.33
C GLY A 143 17.55 -6.37 -18.50
N GLY A 144 17.21 -6.77 -19.73
CA GLY A 144 17.86 -6.26 -20.93
C GLY A 144 19.09 -7.08 -21.36
N HIS A 145 19.60 -8.00 -20.53
CA HIS A 145 20.58 -8.99 -20.96
C HIS A 145 19.89 -10.05 -21.80
N LEU A 146 19.88 -9.88 -23.11
CA LEU A 146 19.20 -10.78 -24.04
C LEU A 146 20.08 -11.95 -24.52
N ASN A 147 21.31 -12.07 -24.02
CA ASN A 147 22.24 -13.13 -24.36
C ASN A 147 22.12 -14.29 -23.34
N GLY A 148 22.12 -15.53 -23.82
CA GLY A 148 22.09 -16.74 -23.00
C GLY A 148 20.71 -17.41 -22.89
N CYS A 149 20.67 -18.53 -22.16
CA CYS A 149 19.45 -19.26 -21.89
C CYS A 149 18.63 -18.53 -20.82
N ARG A 150 17.31 -18.43 -21.02
CA ARG A 150 16.39 -17.76 -20.09
C ARG A 150 15.16 -18.61 -19.85
N ILE A 151 14.76 -18.67 -18.62
CA ILE A 151 13.51 -19.29 -18.20
C ILE A 151 12.56 -18.15 -17.82
N GLY A 152 11.50 -17.97 -18.59
CA GLY A 152 10.37 -17.09 -18.24
C GLY A 152 9.30 -17.89 -17.51
N LEU A 153 8.99 -17.51 -16.29
CA LEU A 153 7.84 -18.03 -15.57
C LEU A 153 6.69 -17.04 -15.76
N PRO A 154 5.60 -17.40 -16.45
CA PRO A 154 4.45 -16.52 -16.54
C PRO A 154 3.79 -16.41 -15.16
N ALA A 155 3.60 -15.18 -14.69
CA ALA A 155 2.96 -14.91 -13.40
C ALA A 155 1.43 -15.18 -13.42
N ALA A 156 0.84 -15.35 -14.62
CA ALA A 156 -0.58 -15.71 -14.77
C ALA A 156 -0.78 -16.61 -15.99
N PRO A 157 -1.78 -17.50 -15.97
CA PRO A 157 -2.06 -18.44 -17.07
C PRO A 157 -2.43 -17.77 -18.40
N THR A 158 -2.85 -16.51 -18.37
CA THR A 158 -3.31 -15.72 -19.52
C THR A 158 -2.28 -14.76 -20.11
N ALA A 159 -1.14 -14.56 -19.46
CA ALA A 159 -0.09 -13.69 -19.99
C ALA A 159 0.76 -14.42 -21.03
N ARG A 160 0.24 -14.60 -22.25
CA ARG A 160 1.04 -14.95 -23.42
C ARG A 160 1.76 -13.70 -23.90
N SER A 161 2.97 -13.48 -23.41
CA SER A 161 3.88 -12.56 -24.09
C SER A 161 4.26 -13.19 -25.43
N PRO A 162 4.12 -12.50 -26.55
CA PRO A 162 4.62 -13.01 -27.81
C PRO A 162 6.13 -13.25 -27.69
N PRO A 163 6.68 -14.34 -28.22
CA PRO A 163 8.10 -14.59 -28.19
C PRO A 163 8.80 -13.43 -28.93
N SER A 164 9.70 -12.74 -28.25
CA SER A 164 10.55 -11.79 -28.96
C SER A 164 11.37 -12.57 -29.97
N SER A 165 11.48 -12.09 -31.19
CA SER A 165 12.12 -12.75 -32.34
C SER A 165 13.61 -13.11 -32.11
N THR A 166 14.17 -12.73 -30.96
CA THR A 166 15.57 -12.96 -30.56
C THR A 166 15.73 -14.00 -29.43
N ALA A 167 14.66 -14.51 -28.84
CA ALA A 167 14.76 -15.53 -27.80
C ALA A 167 14.77 -16.91 -28.40
N ARG A 168 15.94 -17.54 -28.52
CA ARG A 168 16.06 -18.97 -28.87
C ARG A 168 15.49 -19.82 -27.74
N ARG A 169 14.50 -20.65 -28.04
CA ARG A 169 14.02 -21.69 -27.12
C ARG A 169 15.17 -22.69 -26.89
N CYS A 170 15.66 -22.78 -25.66
CA CYS A 170 16.48 -23.93 -25.26
C CYS A 170 15.55 -25.12 -25.08
N ILE A 171 15.54 -26.01 -26.07
CA ILE A 171 14.93 -27.34 -25.93
C ILE A 171 16.06 -28.26 -25.46
N PRO A 172 15.95 -28.93 -24.31
CA PRO A 172 16.94 -29.94 -23.93
C PRO A 172 16.91 -31.06 -24.98
N ARG A 173 18.05 -31.33 -25.60
CA ARG A 173 18.21 -32.55 -26.42
C ARG A 173 18.22 -33.74 -25.44
N ARG A 174 17.34 -34.69 -25.69
CA ARG A 174 17.43 -36.03 -25.10
C ARG A 174 18.64 -36.79 -25.66
#